data_f5c5a7d1a31932ff68d627bad015bbe7
#
_entry.id   f5c5a7d1a31932ff68d627bad015bbe7
#
_cell.length_a   1.000
_cell.length_b   1.000
_cell.length_c   1.000
_cell.angle_alpha   90.00
_cell.angle_beta   90.00
_cell.angle_gamma   90.00
#
_symmetry.space_group_name_H-M   'P 1'
#
loop_
_entity.id
_entity.type
_entity.pdbx_description
1 polymer ?
#
loop_
_entity_poly.entity_id
_entity_poly.type
_entity_poly.pdbx_seq_one_letter_code
_entity_poly.pdbx_strand_id
1 'polypeptide(L)'
;AEGIDLDLGPGDRLAVVGPSGIGKTTLLLTLAGMLRPRAGELTLDGAAPWGAARGEVAERVSLTAEDAHVFSTSVLENLRVARGSVSRPEAAALLERAGLGPWLDALPEGLDTEIGPDATTLSGGERRRLLLARALAAPAPLMLLDEPGEHLDAPTADRLVADLLDADASRGVLLVTHRLSALAGADRVLVMGRPAPDRPAGVLRRGTHAALADHDDAYRWALSQEEQ
;
A
#
# COMPACT_ATOMS: atom_id res chain seq x y z
N ALA A 1 -9.63 15.97 -0.08
CA ALA A 1 -8.55 16.62 0.67
C ALA A 1 -7.97 17.76 -0.15
N GLU A 2 -7.41 18.77 0.52
CA GLU A 2 -6.81 19.96 -0.08
C GLU A 2 -5.38 20.14 0.44
N GLY A 3 -4.58 20.97 -0.27
CA GLY A 3 -3.20 21.33 0.16
C GLY A 3 -2.22 20.15 0.15
N ILE A 4 -2.44 19.18 -0.73
CA ILE A 4 -1.53 18.05 -0.93
C ILE A 4 -0.55 18.44 -2.03
N ASP A 5 0.71 18.54 -1.65
CA ASP A 5 1.83 18.82 -2.55
C ASP A 5 2.86 17.72 -2.35
N LEU A 6 3.03 16.88 -3.36
CA LEU A 6 3.84 15.67 -3.34
C LEU A 6 4.63 15.53 -4.61
N ASP A 7 5.89 15.20 -4.44
CA ASP A 7 6.77 14.67 -5.48
C ASP A 7 7.27 13.31 -5.00
N LEU A 8 7.07 12.27 -5.81
CA LEU A 8 7.37 10.89 -5.47
C LEU A 8 8.07 10.20 -6.62
N GLY A 9 9.21 9.62 -6.33
CA GLY A 9 10.00 8.85 -7.28
C GLY A 9 10.49 7.52 -6.71
N PRO A 10 11.27 6.78 -7.48
CA PRO A 10 11.95 5.57 -6.98
C PRO A 10 12.78 5.88 -5.74
N GLY A 11 12.71 5.02 -4.73
CA GLY A 11 13.41 5.18 -3.47
C GLY A 11 12.65 5.94 -2.38
N ASP A 12 11.64 6.75 -2.72
CA ASP A 12 10.87 7.49 -1.72
C ASP A 12 9.99 6.56 -0.87
N ARG A 13 9.94 6.82 0.43
CA ARG A 13 9.15 6.10 1.43
C ARG A 13 8.20 7.05 2.11
N LEU A 14 6.95 7.06 1.67
CA LEU A 14 5.92 7.96 2.20
C LEU A 14 4.83 7.17 2.91
N ALA A 15 4.52 7.57 4.14
CA ALA A 15 3.35 7.08 4.84
C ALA A 15 2.27 8.17 4.94
N VAL A 16 1.01 7.80 4.80
CA VAL A 16 -0.14 8.67 4.99
C VAL A 16 -0.99 8.10 6.11
N VAL A 17 -1.17 8.87 7.17
CA VAL A 17 -1.93 8.49 8.35
C VAL A 17 -3.07 9.47 8.60
N GLY A 18 -4.07 9.07 9.36
CA GLY A 18 -5.21 9.91 9.72
C GLY A 18 -6.50 9.12 9.91
N PRO A 19 -7.55 9.75 10.44
CA PRO A 19 -8.81 9.07 10.77
C PRO A 19 -9.49 8.44 9.54
N SER A 20 -10.34 7.44 9.80
CA SER A 20 -11.15 6.83 8.75
C SER A 20 -12.04 7.87 8.07
N GLY A 21 -12.28 7.71 6.76
CA GLY A 21 -13.12 8.62 5.97
C GLY A 21 -12.52 10.00 5.67
N ILE A 22 -11.26 10.26 6.04
CA ILE A 22 -10.61 11.57 5.79
C ILE A 22 -10.22 11.78 4.32
N GLY A 23 -10.24 10.72 3.50
CA GLY A 23 -9.91 10.77 2.08
C GLY A 23 -8.56 10.17 1.71
N LYS A 24 -7.97 9.29 2.54
CA LYS A 24 -6.69 8.61 2.25
C LYS A 24 -6.79 7.73 0.99
N THR A 25 -7.79 6.84 0.93
CA THR A 25 -8.07 6.02 -0.26
C THR A 25 -8.35 6.88 -1.50
N THR A 26 -9.09 7.99 -1.35
CA THR A 26 -9.34 8.94 -2.45
C THR A 26 -8.03 9.55 -2.97
N LEU A 27 -7.08 9.84 -2.09
CA LEU A 27 -5.74 10.29 -2.48
C LEU A 27 -5.03 9.22 -3.29
N LEU A 28 -4.99 7.97 -2.83
CA LEU A 28 -4.37 6.86 -3.57
C LEU A 28 -5.00 6.67 -4.95
N LEU A 29 -6.33 6.67 -5.05
CA LEU A 29 -7.05 6.56 -6.32
C LEU A 29 -6.75 7.73 -7.26
N THR A 30 -6.54 8.93 -6.71
CA THR A 30 -6.14 10.10 -7.49
C THR A 30 -4.71 9.93 -8.02
N LEU A 31 -3.75 9.54 -7.16
CA LEU A 31 -2.36 9.31 -7.54
C LEU A 31 -2.22 8.17 -8.56
N ALA A 32 -3.09 7.15 -8.48
CA ALA A 32 -3.18 6.06 -9.46
C ALA A 32 -3.84 6.48 -10.79
N GLY A 33 -4.22 7.75 -10.96
CA GLY A 33 -4.88 8.24 -12.17
C GLY A 33 -6.33 7.73 -12.35
N MET A 34 -6.94 7.15 -11.32
CA MET A 34 -8.31 6.62 -11.38
C MET A 34 -9.36 7.69 -11.11
N LEU A 35 -9.02 8.70 -10.30
CA LEU A 35 -9.88 9.83 -9.98
C LEU A 35 -9.19 11.14 -10.35
N ARG A 36 -9.89 12.02 -11.08
CA ARG A 36 -9.39 13.36 -11.35
C ARG A 36 -9.47 14.24 -10.11
N PRO A 37 -8.42 15.01 -9.77
CA PRO A 37 -8.53 16.01 -8.72
C PRO A 37 -9.56 17.09 -9.10
N ARG A 38 -10.26 17.60 -8.11
CA ARG A 38 -11.23 18.72 -8.31
C ARG A 38 -10.50 20.03 -8.61
N ALA A 39 -9.29 20.18 -8.11
CA ALA A 39 -8.39 21.32 -8.32
C ALA A 39 -6.95 20.85 -8.17
N GLY A 40 -6.02 21.62 -8.72
CA GLY A 40 -4.61 21.25 -8.77
C GLY A 40 -4.29 20.36 -9.97
N GLU A 41 -3.07 19.87 -10.01
CA GLU A 41 -2.53 19.08 -11.10
C GLU A 41 -1.93 17.78 -10.58
N LEU A 42 -2.02 16.72 -11.36
CA LEU A 42 -1.28 15.47 -11.18
C LEU A 42 -0.58 15.14 -12.47
N THR A 43 0.71 14.89 -12.39
CA THR A 43 1.51 14.38 -13.50
C THR A 43 2.21 13.08 -13.12
N LEU A 44 2.34 12.19 -14.09
CA LEU A 44 3.21 11.01 -14.06
C LEU A 44 4.24 11.21 -15.17
N ASP A 45 5.51 11.30 -14.81
CA ASP A 45 6.61 11.62 -15.75
C ASP A 45 6.33 12.88 -16.59
N GLY A 46 5.76 13.92 -15.96
CA GLY A 46 5.46 15.20 -16.59
C GLY A 46 4.18 15.22 -17.44
N ALA A 47 3.43 14.11 -17.56
CA ALA A 47 2.19 14.04 -18.32
C ALA A 47 0.98 13.75 -17.42
N ALA A 48 -0.17 14.35 -17.76
CA ALA A 48 -1.40 14.07 -17.03
C ALA A 48 -1.88 12.62 -17.32
N PRO A 49 -2.22 11.82 -16.31
CA PRO A 49 -2.59 10.41 -16.52
C PRO A 49 -3.91 10.20 -17.28
N TRP A 50 -4.75 11.24 -17.35
CA TRP A 50 -6.09 11.17 -17.93
C TRP A 50 -6.14 11.00 -19.44
N GLY A 51 -5.03 11.24 -20.14
CA GLY A 51 -4.90 11.07 -21.59
C GLY A 51 -4.18 9.79 -22.00
N ALA A 52 -3.58 9.07 -21.04
CA ALA A 52 -2.85 7.84 -21.27
C ALA A 52 -3.75 6.61 -21.24
N ALA A 53 -3.35 5.55 -21.95
CA ALA A 53 -3.98 4.25 -21.80
C ALA A 53 -3.77 3.70 -20.37
N ARG A 54 -4.74 2.96 -19.83
CA ARG A 54 -4.63 2.41 -18.48
C ARG A 54 -3.37 1.55 -18.26
N GLY A 55 -2.93 0.82 -19.29
CA GLY A 55 -1.70 0.03 -19.26
C GLY A 55 -0.46 0.90 -19.06
N GLU A 56 -0.36 2.05 -19.74
CA GLU A 56 0.75 2.99 -19.60
C GLU A 56 0.82 3.61 -18.19
N VAL A 57 -0.33 3.88 -17.58
CA VAL A 57 -0.38 4.33 -16.19
C VAL A 57 0.05 3.21 -15.24
N ALA A 58 -0.41 1.97 -15.47
CA ALA A 58 -0.07 0.81 -14.64
C ALA A 58 1.42 0.41 -14.72
N GLU A 59 2.13 0.78 -15.79
CA GLU A 59 3.58 0.63 -15.90
C GLU A 59 4.35 1.60 -14.99
N ARG A 60 3.73 2.70 -14.56
CA ARG A 60 4.34 3.75 -13.73
C ARG A 60 3.92 3.69 -12.27
N VAL A 61 2.66 3.35 -12.03
CA VAL A 61 2.10 3.31 -10.69
C VAL A 61 1.20 2.09 -10.52
N SER A 62 1.45 1.30 -9.48
CA SER A 62 0.58 0.21 -9.06
C SER A 62 -0.19 0.61 -7.81
N LEU A 63 -1.47 0.24 -7.75
CA LEU A 63 -2.33 0.43 -6.58
C LEU A 63 -2.86 -0.92 -6.10
N THR A 64 -2.66 -1.20 -4.82
CA THR A 64 -3.35 -2.28 -4.12
C THR A 64 -4.32 -1.65 -3.13
N ALA A 65 -5.60 -1.70 -3.49
CA ALA A 65 -6.69 -1.24 -2.65
C ALA A 65 -7.00 -2.26 -1.55
N GLU A 66 -7.61 -1.83 -0.46
CA GLU A 66 -8.05 -2.66 0.65
C GLU A 66 -8.99 -3.79 0.19
N ASP A 67 -9.91 -3.50 -0.74
CA ASP A 67 -10.91 -4.41 -1.30
C ASP A 67 -10.48 -5.08 -2.63
N ALA A 68 -9.18 -5.07 -2.95
CA ALA A 68 -8.69 -5.65 -4.19
C ALA A 68 -9.14 -7.11 -4.36
N HIS A 69 -9.53 -7.44 -5.59
CA HIS A 69 -10.11 -8.76 -5.91
C HIS A 69 -9.03 -9.86 -5.99
N VAL A 70 -9.32 -11.03 -5.40
CA VAL A 70 -8.59 -12.27 -5.61
C VAL A 70 -9.38 -13.13 -6.59
N PHE A 71 -8.72 -13.59 -7.63
CA PHE A 71 -9.37 -14.33 -8.73
C PHE A 71 -9.50 -15.81 -8.41
N SER A 72 -10.62 -16.42 -8.86
CA SER A 72 -10.85 -17.88 -8.80
C SER A 72 -9.97 -18.57 -9.83
N THR A 73 -8.71 -18.73 -9.50
CA THR A 73 -7.69 -19.39 -10.33
C THR A 73 -6.53 -19.81 -9.42
N SER A 74 -5.46 -20.37 -9.97
CA SER A 74 -4.34 -20.82 -9.15
C SER A 74 -3.62 -19.67 -8.43
N VAL A 75 -2.86 -20.00 -7.40
CA VAL A 75 -1.99 -19.06 -6.67
C VAL A 75 -1.05 -18.34 -7.64
N LEU A 76 -0.41 -19.10 -8.55
CA LEU A 76 0.51 -18.55 -9.56
C LEU A 76 -0.19 -17.52 -10.47
N GLU A 77 -1.37 -17.86 -11.01
CA GLU A 77 -2.09 -16.98 -11.91
C GLU A 77 -2.58 -15.71 -11.20
N ASN A 78 -2.88 -15.79 -9.91
CA ASN A 78 -3.17 -14.60 -9.10
C ASN A 78 -1.99 -13.62 -9.05
N LEU A 79 -0.75 -14.08 -9.00
CA LEU A 79 0.43 -13.22 -9.08
C LEU A 79 0.65 -12.70 -10.52
N ARG A 80 0.39 -13.54 -11.52
CA ARG A 80 0.52 -13.18 -12.94
C ARG A 80 -0.46 -12.12 -13.41
N VAL A 81 -1.54 -11.87 -12.67
CA VAL A 81 -2.41 -10.70 -12.92
C VAL A 81 -1.62 -9.39 -12.89
N ALA A 82 -0.63 -9.26 -12.02
CA ALA A 82 0.21 -8.06 -11.95
C ALA A 82 1.31 -8.04 -13.03
N ARG A 83 1.87 -9.21 -13.34
CA ARG A 83 2.90 -9.36 -14.37
C ARG A 83 2.90 -10.80 -14.91
N GLY A 84 2.44 -10.97 -16.14
CA GLY A 84 2.24 -12.27 -16.79
C GLY A 84 3.52 -13.12 -16.89
N SER A 85 4.71 -12.50 -16.85
CA SER A 85 6.01 -13.19 -16.95
C SER A 85 6.55 -13.72 -15.61
N VAL A 86 5.79 -13.65 -14.50
CA VAL A 86 6.24 -14.17 -13.20
C VAL A 86 6.54 -15.68 -13.31
N SER A 87 7.79 -16.04 -13.06
CA SER A 87 8.24 -17.43 -13.03
C SER A 87 7.87 -18.09 -11.70
N ARG A 88 7.83 -19.43 -11.68
CA ARG A 88 7.50 -20.20 -10.46
C ARG A 88 8.47 -19.91 -9.29
N PRO A 89 9.81 -19.90 -9.48
CA PRO A 89 10.73 -19.55 -8.40
C PRO A 89 10.52 -18.13 -7.87
N GLU A 90 10.24 -17.18 -8.77
CA GLU A 90 9.94 -15.80 -8.40
C GLU A 90 8.62 -15.69 -7.64
N ALA A 91 7.58 -16.41 -8.06
CA ALA A 91 6.30 -16.45 -7.36
C ALA A 91 6.47 -16.95 -5.92
N ALA A 92 7.25 -18.01 -5.71
CA ALA A 92 7.56 -18.52 -4.37
C ALA A 92 8.31 -17.49 -3.52
N ALA A 93 9.30 -16.79 -4.08
CA ALA A 93 10.03 -15.73 -3.37
C ALA A 93 9.14 -14.52 -3.03
N LEU A 94 8.21 -14.14 -3.90
CA LEU A 94 7.26 -13.06 -3.63
C LEU A 94 6.27 -13.45 -2.52
N LEU A 95 5.80 -14.69 -2.51
CA LEU A 95 4.93 -15.21 -1.43
C LEU A 95 5.68 -15.30 -0.10
N GLU A 96 6.93 -15.75 -0.10
CA GLU A 96 7.78 -15.75 1.09
C GLU A 96 7.95 -14.34 1.66
N ARG A 97 8.27 -13.34 0.81
CA ARG A 97 8.37 -11.93 1.21
C ARG A 97 7.05 -11.37 1.76
N ALA A 98 5.92 -11.86 1.28
CA ALA A 98 4.59 -11.52 1.79
C ALA A 98 4.20 -12.31 3.05
N GLY A 99 5.09 -13.14 3.60
CA GLY A 99 4.83 -13.97 4.78
C GLY A 99 3.89 -15.16 4.52
N LEU A 100 3.85 -15.65 3.27
CA LEU A 100 3.04 -16.80 2.85
C LEU A 100 3.86 -18.06 2.57
N GLY A 101 5.15 -18.11 2.92
CA GLY A 101 5.98 -19.29 2.72
C GLY A 101 5.40 -20.55 3.36
N PRO A 102 5.17 -20.57 4.69
CA PRO A 102 4.60 -21.74 5.37
C PRO A 102 3.19 -22.12 4.85
N TRP A 103 2.40 -21.14 4.42
CA TRP A 103 1.10 -21.39 3.80
C TRP A 103 1.26 -22.07 2.44
N LEU A 104 2.17 -21.60 1.59
CA LEU A 104 2.45 -22.20 0.28
C LEU A 104 2.93 -23.65 0.44
N ASP A 105 3.81 -23.93 1.40
CA ASP A 105 4.31 -25.28 1.68
C ASP A 105 3.22 -26.25 2.15
N ALA A 106 2.18 -25.73 2.79
CA ALA A 106 1.05 -26.52 3.26
C ALA A 106 -0.02 -26.79 2.16
N LEU A 107 0.06 -26.12 1.02
CA LEU A 107 -0.90 -26.33 -0.07
C LEU A 107 -0.65 -27.63 -0.81
N PRO A 108 -1.72 -28.40 -1.15
CA PRO A 108 -1.58 -29.74 -1.77
C PRO A 108 -0.90 -29.72 -3.14
N GLU A 109 -1.09 -28.66 -3.92
CA GLU A 109 -0.52 -28.47 -5.25
C GLU A 109 0.39 -27.23 -5.32
N GLY A 110 0.77 -26.67 -4.16
CA GLY A 110 1.64 -25.50 -4.07
C GLY A 110 1.11 -24.33 -4.89
N LEU A 111 1.91 -23.81 -5.82
CA LEU A 111 1.55 -22.68 -6.69
C LEU A 111 0.38 -22.98 -7.65
N ASP A 112 0.08 -24.24 -7.93
CA ASP A 112 -1.02 -24.65 -8.81
C ASP A 112 -2.35 -24.82 -8.06
N THR A 113 -2.32 -24.73 -6.72
CA THR A 113 -3.53 -24.81 -5.90
C THR A 113 -4.55 -23.76 -6.33
N GLU A 114 -5.75 -24.23 -6.69
CA GLU A 114 -6.86 -23.36 -7.08
C GLU A 114 -7.44 -22.63 -5.86
N ILE A 115 -7.58 -21.31 -6.01
CA ILE A 115 -8.28 -20.46 -5.04
C ILE A 115 -9.76 -20.45 -5.43
N GLY A 116 -10.60 -20.82 -4.49
CA GLY A 116 -12.05 -20.89 -4.70
C GLY A 116 -12.69 -19.53 -5.00
N PRO A 117 -13.96 -19.55 -5.43
CA PRO A 117 -14.72 -18.32 -5.70
C PRO A 117 -14.69 -17.36 -4.51
N ASP A 118 -14.55 -16.07 -4.79
CA ASP A 118 -14.50 -14.99 -3.79
C ASP A 118 -13.42 -15.21 -2.69
N ALA A 119 -12.36 -15.97 -3.03
CA ALA A 119 -11.29 -16.32 -2.10
C ALA A 119 -11.78 -17.04 -0.82
N THR A 120 -12.88 -17.78 -0.89
CA THR A 120 -13.48 -18.48 0.26
C THR A 120 -12.59 -19.54 0.89
N THR A 121 -11.54 -19.97 0.18
CA THR A 121 -10.53 -20.91 0.67
C THR A 121 -9.38 -20.21 1.43
N LEU A 122 -9.37 -18.88 1.48
CA LEU A 122 -8.35 -18.07 2.17
C LEU A 122 -8.92 -17.44 3.43
N SER A 123 -8.14 -17.42 4.48
CA SER A 123 -8.39 -16.52 5.63
C SER A 123 -8.21 -15.06 5.19
N GLY A 124 -8.75 -14.11 5.94
CA GLY A 124 -8.57 -12.68 5.67
C GLY A 124 -7.10 -12.27 5.60
N GLY A 125 -6.26 -12.83 6.48
CA GLY A 125 -4.83 -12.58 6.49
C GLY A 125 -4.09 -13.16 5.28
N GLU A 126 -4.42 -14.39 4.86
CA GLU A 126 -3.83 -15.00 3.65
C GLU A 126 -4.22 -14.24 2.41
N ARG A 127 -5.50 -13.84 2.30
CA ARG A 127 -5.99 -13.01 1.20
C ARG A 127 -5.19 -11.71 1.10
N ARG A 128 -4.99 -11.00 2.20
CA ARG A 128 -4.25 -9.73 2.24
C ARG A 128 -2.79 -9.92 1.84
N ARG A 129 -2.12 -10.94 2.36
CA ARG A 129 -0.73 -11.25 2.00
C ARG A 129 -0.58 -11.70 0.55
N LEU A 130 -1.58 -12.40 -0.02
CA LEU A 130 -1.57 -12.72 -1.45
C LEU A 130 -1.70 -11.46 -2.32
N LEU A 131 -2.54 -10.51 -1.94
CA LEU A 131 -2.65 -9.20 -2.61
C LEU A 131 -1.35 -8.40 -2.51
N LEU A 132 -0.66 -8.50 -1.38
CA LEU A 132 0.67 -7.91 -1.23
C LEU A 132 1.70 -8.58 -2.14
N ALA A 133 1.75 -9.91 -2.18
CA ALA A 133 2.64 -10.62 -3.11
C ALA A 133 2.40 -10.22 -4.56
N ARG A 134 1.12 -10.00 -4.92
CA ARG A 134 0.73 -9.44 -6.23
C ARG A 134 1.25 -8.01 -6.43
N ALA A 135 1.14 -7.14 -5.42
CA ALA A 135 1.68 -5.78 -5.49
C ALA A 135 3.21 -5.80 -5.70
N LEU A 136 3.91 -6.67 -4.97
CA LEU A 136 5.35 -6.87 -5.13
C LEU A 136 5.74 -7.41 -6.52
N ALA A 137 4.88 -8.17 -7.18
CA ALA A 137 5.07 -8.68 -8.54
C ALA A 137 4.92 -7.61 -9.63
N ALA A 138 4.18 -6.52 -9.35
CA ALA A 138 3.97 -5.44 -10.30
C ALA A 138 5.31 -4.78 -10.68
N PRO A 139 5.53 -4.42 -11.96
CA PRO A 139 6.79 -3.83 -12.41
C PRO A 139 6.88 -2.32 -12.12
N ALA A 140 5.79 -1.67 -11.72
CA ALA A 140 5.69 -0.24 -11.57
C ALA A 140 6.74 0.31 -10.57
N PRO A 141 7.41 1.43 -10.91
CA PRO A 141 8.40 2.06 -10.03
C PRO A 141 7.79 2.77 -8.80
N LEU A 142 6.48 3.02 -8.80
CA LEU A 142 5.76 3.56 -7.64
C LEU A 142 4.66 2.58 -7.20
N MET A 143 4.67 2.21 -5.94
CA MET A 143 3.71 1.32 -5.32
C MET A 143 2.84 2.08 -4.32
N LEU A 144 1.53 2.05 -4.53
CA LEU A 144 0.53 2.63 -3.65
C LEU A 144 -0.21 1.50 -2.93
N LEU A 145 -0.23 1.55 -1.60
CA LEU A 145 -0.79 0.50 -0.76
C LEU A 145 -1.81 1.09 0.21
N ASP A 146 -3.03 0.57 0.21
CA ASP A 146 -4.08 0.96 1.14
C ASP A 146 -4.21 -0.09 2.26
N GLU A 147 -3.85 0.29 3.48
CA GLU A 147 -3.92 -0.51 4.71
C GLU A 147 -3.35 -1.93 4.54
N PRO A 148 -2.08 -2.10 4.12
CA PRO A 148 -1.52 -3.42 3.79
C PRO A 148 -1.47 -4.39 4.97
N GLY A 149 -1.43 -3.88 6.22
CA GLY A 149 -1.40 -4.67 7.45
C GLY A 149 -2.76 -4.90 8.10
N GLU A 150 -3.86 -4.47 7.49
CA GLU A 150 -5.19 -4.65 8.08
C GLU A 150 -5.57 -6.14 8.16
N HIS A 151 -6.31 -6.52 9.20
CA HIS A 151 -6.69 -7.91 9.53
C HIS A 151 -5.51 -8.85 9.85
N LEU A 152 -4.31 -8.33 10.03
CA LEU A 152 -3.18 -9.08 10.58
C LEU A 152 -3.06 -8.80 12.09
N ASP A 153 -2.46 -9.75 12.82
CA ASP A 153 -2.04 -9.47 14.20
C ASP A 153 -0.97 -8.35 14.21
N ALA A 154 -0.91 -7.63 15.34
CA ALA A 154 -0.08 -6.44 15.45
C ALA A 154 1.41 -6.68 15.09
N PRO A 155 2.10 -7.72 15.60
CA PRO A 155 3.50 -7.96 15.25
C PRO A 155 3.73 -8.28 13.77
N THR A 156 2.78 -9.01 13.15
CA THR A 156 2.86 -9.34 11.72
C THR A 156 2.63 -8.12 10.84
N ALA A 157 1.64 -7.28 11.20
CA ALA A 157 1.36 -6.03 10.48
C ALA A 157 2.52 -5.05 10.57
N ASP A 158 3.13 -4.88 11.75
CA ASP A 158 4.28 -3.98 11.95
C ASP A 158 5.49 -4.43 11.13
N ARG A 159 5.80 -5.73 11.18
CA ARG A 159 6.89 -6.29 10.37
C ARG A 159 6.65 -6.07 8.88
N LEU A 160 5.42 -6.33 8.42
CA LEU A 160 5.05 -6.14 7.02
C LEU A 160 5.24 -4.68 6.57
N VAL A 161 4.76 -3.72 7.36
CA VAL A 161 4.91 -2.29 7.05
C VAL A 161 6.38 -1.89 7.07
N ALA A 162 7.16 -2.36 8.05
CA ALA A 162 8.59 -2.11 8.11
C ALA A 162 9.33 -2.69 6.90
N ASP A 163 9.04 -3.94 6.51
CA ASP A 163 9.63 -4.60 5.34
C ASP A 163 9.30 -3.86 4.03
N LEU A 164 8.08 -3.32 3.91
CA LEU A 164 7.68 -2.51 2.76
C LEU A 164 8.45 -1.18 2.68
N LEU A 165 8.71 -0.56 3.82
CA LEU A 165 9.47 0.68 3.91
C LEU A 165 10.99 0.46 3.78
N ASP A 166 11.51 -0.72 4.11
CA ASP A 166 12.93 -1.10 3.94
C ASP A 166 13.20 -1.75 2.57
N ALA A 167 12.15 -2.01 1.78
CA ALA A 167 12.28 -2.68 0.49
C ALA A 167 13.11 -1.88 -0.52
N ASP A 168 13.56 -2.59 -1.55
CA ASP A 168 14.37 -2.16 -2.69
C ASP A 168 14.24 -0.67 -3.06
N ALA A 169 15.35 0.07 -2.96
CA ALA A 169 15.44 1.50 -3.32
C ALA A 169 15.11 1.80 -4.80
N SER A 170 14.93 0.77 -5.64
CA SER A 170 14.50 0.92 -7.03
C SER A 170 13.02 1.33 -7.17
N ARG A 171 12.23 1.23 -6.10
CA ARG A 171 10.80 1.58 -6.11
C ARG A 171 10.47 2.64 -5.06
N GLY A 172 9.58 3.56 -5.42
CA GLY A 172 8.89 4.41 -4.45
C GLY A 172 7.73 3.66 -3.79
N VAL A 173 7.50 3.90 -2.51
CA VAL A 173 6.38 3.35 -1.75
C VAL A 173 5.61 4.50 -1.11
N LEU A 174 4.32 4.56 -1.39
CA LEU A 174 3.37 5.32 -0.61
C LEU A 174 2.37 4.36 0.02
N LEU A 175 2.35 4.29 1.32
CA LEU A 175 1.38 3.48 2.04
C LEU A 175 0.44 4.33 2.90
N VAL A 176 -0.82 3.94 2.92
CA VAL A 176 -1.80 4.41 3.89
C VAL A 176 -1.85 3.38 5.00
N THR A 177 -1.75 3.83 6.25
CA THR A 177 -1.87 2.96 7.42
C THR A 177 -2.36 3.73 8.64
N HIS A 178 -2.94 3.01 9.57
CA HIS A 178 -3.22 3.51 10.91
C HIS A 178 -2.14 3.08 11.94
N ARG A 179 -1.17 2.25 11.54
CA ARG A 179 -0.11 1.72 12.40
C ARG A 179 1.10 2.64 12.39
N LEU A 180 1.22 3.46 13.44
CA LEU A 180 2.30 4.44 13.57
C LEU A 180 3.61 3.79 14.04
N SER A 181 3.54 2.74 14.86
CA SER A 181 4.70 2.01 15.42
C SER A 181 5.68 1.50 14.37
N ALA A 182 5.19 1.16 13.17
CA ALA A 182 5.99 0.59 12.09
C ALA A 182 6.60 1.61 11.12
N LEU A 183 6.42 2.93 11.36
CA LEU A 183 6.77 3.98 10.39
C LEU A 183 8.20 4.52 10.52
N ALA A 184 9.06 3.90 11.33
CA ALA A 184 10.45 4.34 11.51
C ALA A 184 11.25 4.38 10.20
N GLY A 185 10.93 3.50 9.23
CA GLY A 185 11.56 3.45 7.91
C GLY A 185 10.97 4.44 6.88
N ALA A 186 9.94 5.22 7.23
CA ALA A 186 9.39 6.21 6.31
C ALA A 186 10.24 7.48 6.29
N ASP A 187 10.64 7.94 5.09
CA ASP A 187 11.31 9.22 4.90
C ASP A 187 10.40 10.37 5.32
N ARG A 188 9.11 10.20 5.11
CA ARG A 188 8.11 11.22 5.35
C ARG A 188 6.76 10.61 5.75
N VAL A 189 6.16 11.18 6.77
CA VAL A 189 4.79 10.86 7.22
C VAL A 189 3.91 12.09 6.99
N LEU A 190 2.79 11.91 6.35
CA LEU A 190 1.74 12.91 6.20
C LEU A 190 0.57 12.58 7.14
N VAL A 191 0.29 13.47 8.05
CA VAL A 191 -0.86 13.36 8.93
C VAL A 191 -2.03 14.11 8.31
N MET A 192 -3.03 13.36 7.83
CA MET A 192 -4.25 13.91 7.27
C MET A 192 -5.30 14.14 8.35
N GLY A 193 -6.03 15.25 8.21
CA GLY A 193 -7.12 15.58 9.13
C GLY A 193 -7.92 16.78 8.66
N ARG A 194 -8.80 17.28 9.54
CA ARG A 194 -9.52 18.54 9.34
C ARG A 194 -9.00 19.56 10.32
N PRO A 195 -8.58 20.76 9.90
CA PRO A 195 -8.14 21.81 10.81
C PRO A 195 -9.28 22.35 11.68
N ALA A 196 -10.52 22.25 11.20
CA ALA A 196 -11.77 22.53 11.91
C ALA A 196 -12.92 21.71 11.29
N PRO A 197 -14.05 21.51 12.00
CA PRO A 197 -15.17 20.69 11.52
C PRO A 197 -15.77 21.17 10.18
N ASP A 198 -15.77 22.46 9.92
CA ASP A 198 -16.27 23.15 8.73
C ASP A 198 -15.23 23.29 7.61
N ARG A 199 -13.99 22.91 7.86
CA ARG A 199 -12.92 23.00 6.88
C ARG A 199 -12.72 21.69 6.14
N PRO A 200 -12.29 21.75 4.86
CA PRO A 200 -11.95 20.55 4.11
C PRO A 200 -10.80 19.78 4.77
N ALA A 201 -10.78 18.48 4.56
CA ALA A 201 -9.65 17.64 4.96
C ALA A 201 -8.40 17.99 4.16
N GLY A 202 -7.23 17.88 4.78
CA GLY A 202 -5.96 18.15 4.14
C GLY A 202 -4.80 17.56 4.95
N VAL A 203 -3.59 17.88 4.55
CA VAL A 203 -2.38 17.55 5.33
C VAL A 203 -2.26 18.58 6.45
N LEU A 204 -2.41 18.12 7.69
CA LEU A 204 -2.25 18.96 8.88
C LEU A 204 -0.79 19.08 9.30
N ARG A 205 -0.03 18.00 9.15
CA ARG A 205 1.38 17.92 9.57
C ARG A 205 2.15 17.02 8.62
N ARG A 206 3.45 17.28 8.52
CA ARG A 206 4.39 16.47 7.76
C ARG A 206 5.75 16.44 8.47
N GLY A 207 6.41 15.30 8.46
CA GLY A 207 7.73 15.13 9.05
C GLY A 207 8.20 13.70 8.97
N THR A 208 9.36 13.39 9.51
CA THR A 208 9.76 12.01 9.78
C THR A 208 8.97 11.48 10.97
N HIS A 209 8.86 10.15 11.08
CA HIS A 209 8.21 9.51 12.22
C HIS A 209 8.79 10.03 13.57
N ALA A 210 10.12 10.07 13.69
CA ALA A 210 10.78 10.55 14.89
C ALA A 210 10.44 12.01 15.21
N ALA A 211 10.50 12.91 14.23
CA ALA A 211 10.17 14.32 14.43
C ALA A 211 8.71 14.53 14.87
N LEU A 212 7.78 13.76 14.31
CA LEU A 212 6.37 13.81 14.72
C LEU A 212 6.18 13.24 16.12
N ALA A 213 6.84 12.15 16.48
CA ALA A 213 6.79 11.57 17.82
C ALA A 213 7.37 12.52 18.88
N ASP A 214 8.40 13.29 18.54
CA ASP A 214 9.04 14.23 19.47
C ASP A 214 8.26 15.54 19.65
N HIS A 215 7.65 16.07 18.58
CA HIS A 215 7.15 17.45 18.57
C HIS A 215 5.63 17.57 18.37
N ASP A 216 4.91 16.48 18.11
CA ASP A 216 3.45 16.47 17.93
C ASP A 216 2.75 15.66 19.02
N ASP A 217 2.11 16.34 19.95
CA ASP A 217 1.43 15.68 21.09
C ASP A 217 0.29 14.74 20.63
N ALA A 218 -0.43 15.11 19.56
CA ALA A 218 -1.51 14.27 19.05
C ALA A 218 -0.98 13.00 18.37
N TYR A 219 0.14 13.11 17.65
CA TYR A 219 0.81 11.96 17.03
C TYR A 219 1.39 11.03 18.11
N ARG A 220 2.06 11.59 19.13
CA ARG A 220 2.60 10.84 20.27
C ARG A 220 1.51 10.12 21.05
N TRP A 221 0.39 10.81 21.28
CA TRP A 221 -0.76 10.18 21.93
C TRP A 221 -1.29 9.00 21.13
N ALA A 222 -1.49 9.18 19.81
CA ALA A 222 -1.95 8.10 18.93
C ALA A 222 -0.99 6.91 18.95
N LEU A 223 0.33 7.14 18.88
CA LEU A 223 1.36 6.11 18.98
C LEU A 223 1.26 5.34 20.31
N SER A 224 1.07 6.01 21.43
CA SER A 224 0.94 5.37 22.74
C SER A 224 -0.32 4.50 22.92
N GLN A 225 -1.34 4.68 22.08
CA GLN A 225 -2.53 3.84 22.08
C GLN A 225 -2.31 2.52 21.35
N GLU A 226 -1.34 2.43 20.46
CA GLU A 226 -1.01 1.19 19.74
C GLU A 226 -0.17 0.23 20.58
N GLU A 227 0.51 0.75 21.61
CA GLU A 227 1.38 -0.03 22.50
C GLU A 227 0.62 -0.71 23.66
N GLN A 228 -0.69 -0.46 23.79
CA GLN A 228 -1.57 -1.02 24.85
C GLN A 228 -2.40 -2.18 24.33
#